data_e5d101f029067161b303a983d7b15551
#
_entry.id   e5d101f029067161b303a983d7b15551
#
_cell.length_a   1.000
_cell.length_b   1.000
_cell.length_c   1.000
_cell.angle_alpha   90.00
_cell.angle_beta   90.00
_cell.angle_gamma   90.00
#
_symmetry.space_group_name_H-M   'P 1'
#
loop_
_entity.id
_entity.type
_entity.pdbx_description
1 polymer ?
#
loop_
_entity_poly.entity_id
_entity_poly.type
_entity_poly.pdbx_seq_one_letter_code
_entity_poly.pdbx_strand_id
1 'polypeptide(L)'
;MSSGLLALLLSLQLLAQVGLPQLFDQALSASREGRFGDALPLWNQVLEIAPGDAAAWSNRGNVQLALGDPEAAIADQTHAIELEPDSPDPHLNRGTAEEALQRWDAAEADYRWILDRPPVAARQDDVRPSALYNLGNVEGSRGDWPAARDCFVAAADARPGFAMARSSAALAAFQLNDLDAAERELRSLIRRYPLFADARAGLTALLWRRGASGEAESNWAAASGLDPRYRQQEWLLQTRRWPPEPVQALQQFLALASA
;
A
#
# COMPACT_ATOMS: atom_id res chain seq x y z
N MET A 1 -19.05 -46.15 19.95
CA MET A 1 -19.59 -45.18 18.98
C MET A 1 -20.15 -45.99 17.82
N SER A 2 -21.41 -45.79 17.47
CA SER A 2 -22.03 -46.60 16.41
C SER A 2 -21.48 -46.22 15.04
N SER A 3 -21.28 -47.22 14.16
CA SER A 3 -20.77 -47.03 12.80
C SER A 3 -21.55 -45.97 11.99
N GLY A 4 -22.82 -45.75 12.34
CA GLY A 4 -23.63 -44.69 11.72
C GLY A 4 -23.23 -43.27 12.09
N LEU A 5 -22.74 -43.02 13.31
CA LEU A 5 -22.26 -41.70 13.74
C LEU A 5 -20.92 -41.33 13.06
N LEU A 6 -20.06 -42.33 12.88
CA LEU A 6 -18.77 -42.15 12.17
C LEU A 6 -18.99 -41.86 10.68
N ALA A 7 -19.95 -42.57 10.04
CA ALA A 7 -20.32 -42.35 8.64
C ALA A 7 -20.95 -40.97 8.43
N LEU A 8 -21.77 -40.49 9.37
CA LEU A 8 -22.37 -39.15 9.34
C LEU A 8 -21.31 -38.05 9.52
N LEU A 9 -20.36 -38.22 10.43
CA LEU A 9 -19.26 -37.31 10.62
C LEU A 9 -18.34 -37.25 9.40
N LEU A 10 -18.04 -38.38 8.78
CA LEU A 10 -17.25 -38.45 7.55
C LEU A 10 -17.98 -37.81 6.36
N SER A 11 -19.28 -37.99 6.23
CA SER A 11 -20.07 -37.35 5.17
C SER A 11 -20.20 -35.84 5.37
N LEU A 12 -20.33 -35.36 6.60
CA LEU A 12 -20.31 -33.92 6.94
C LEU A 12 -18.95 -33.30 6.68
N GLN A 13 -17.84 -33.98 6.99
CA GLN A 13 -16.49 -33.54 6.66
C GLN A 13 -16.25 -33.48 5.15
N LEU A 14 -16.75 -34.47 4.40
CA LEU A 14 -16.62 -34.50 2.94
C LEU A 14 -17.46 -33.39 2.26
N LEU A 15 -18.68 -33.13 2.76
CA LEU A 15 -19.50 -32.01 2.30
C LEU A 15 -18.89 -30.64 2.63
N ALA A 16 -18.25 -30.51 3.80
CA ALA A 16 -17.52 -29.31 4.17
C ALA A 16 -16.30 -29.10 3.25
N GLN A 17 -15.56 -30.15 2.90
CA GLN A 17 -14.43 -30.07 1.97
C GLN A 17 -14.82 -29.73 0.54
N VAL A 18 -15.98 -30.18 0.06
CA VAL A 18 -16.49 -29.86 -1.30
C VAL A 18 -16.94 -28.39 -1.39
N GLY A 19 -17.42 -27.83 -0.30
CA GLY A 19 -17.85 -26.43 -0.26
C GLY A 19 -16.73 -25.42 0.02
N LEU A 20 -15.57 -25.85 0.58
CA LEU A 20 -14.47 -24.98 0.98
C LEU A 20 -13.86 -24.18 -0.19
N PRO A 21 -13.58 -24.77 -1.38
CA PRO A 21 -13.05 -23.99 -2.50
C PRO A 21 -14.00 -22.89 -2.96
N GLN A 22 -15.33 -23.18 -3.05
CA GLN A 22 -16.31 -22.18 -3.42
C GLN A 22 -16.44 -21.07 -2.38
N LEU A 23 -16.38 -21.42 -1.10
CA LEU A 23 -16.42 -20.45 -0.01
C LEU A 23 -15.19 -19.54 -0.03
N PHE A 24 -14.02 -20.13 -0.27
CA PHE A 24 -12.75 -19.38 -0.42
C PHE A 24 -12.82 -18.40 -1.61
N ASP A 25 -13.30 -18.88 -2.77
CA ASP A 25 -13.47 -18.04 -3.96
C ASP A 25 -14.45 -16.88 -3.73
N GLN A 26 -15.56 -17.13 -3.02
CA GLN A 26 -16.54 -16.09 -2.67
C GLN A 26 -15.92 -15.04 -1.74
N ALA A 27 -15.17 -15.46 -0.71
CA ALA A 27 -14.49 -14.57 0.20
C ALA A 27 -13.44 -13.71 -0.53
N LEU A 28 -12.67 -14.34 -1.42
CA LEU A 28 -11.64 -13.66 -2.22
C LEU A 28 -12.26 -12.66 -3.21
N SER A 29 -13.38 -13.04 -3.88
CA SER A 29 -14.11 -12.14 -4.77
C SER A 29 -14.65 -10.92 -4.02
N ALA A 30 -15.32 -11.13 -2.88
CA ALA A 30 -15.81 -10.05 -2.05
C ALA A 30 -14.69 -9.10 -1.59
N SER A 31 -13.53 -9.67 -1.20
CA SER A 31 -12.34 -8.88 -0.83
C SER A 31 -11.81 -8.03 -1.99
N ARG A 32 -11.67 -8.63 -3.19
CA ARG A 32 -11.19 -7.94 -4.40
C ARG A 32 -12.13 -6.84 -4.90
N GLU A 33 -13.42 -7.01 -4.68
CA GLU A 33 -14.46 -6.04 -5.03
C GLU A 33 -14.60 -4.91 -3.99
N GLY A 34 -13.81 -4.95 -2.89
CA GLY A 34 -13.88 -3.98 -1.80
C GLY A 34 -15.11 -4.13 -0.91
N ARG A 35 -15.85 -5.24 -1.02
CA ARG A 35 -17.00 -5.57 -0.16
C ARG A 35 -16.52 -6.22 1.15
N PHE A 36 -15.72 -5.47 1.91
CA PHE A 36 -15.04 -5.99 3.09
C PHE A 36 -15.98 -6.46 4.19
N GLY A 37 -17.14 -5.77 4.36
CA GLY A 37 -18.18 -6.19 5.30
C GLY A 37 -18.79 -7.57 4.97
N ASP A 38 -18.87 -7.93 3.67
CA ASP A 38 -19.32 -9.23 3.20
C ASP A 38 -18.21 -10.28 3.27
N ALA A 39 -16.96 -9.85 3.02
CA ALA A 39 -15.81 -10.74 2.97
C ALA A 39 -15.44 -11.29 4.35
N LEU A 40 -15.50 -10.48 5.40
CA LEU A 40 -15.07 -10.87 6.75
C LEU A 40 -15.81 -12.12 7.28
N PRO A 41 -17.16 -12.22 7.25
CA PRO A 41 -17.87 -13.42 7.69
C PRO A 41 -17.57 -14.65 6.82
N LEU A 42 -17.27 -14.47 5.52
CA LEU A 42 -16.89 -15.57 4.65
C LEU A 42 -15.51 -16.13 5.02
N TRP A 43 -14.53 -15.24 5.29
CA TRP A 43 -13.22 -15.66 5.78
C TRP A 43 -13.29 -16.35 7.14
N ASN A 44 -14.18 -15.90 8.05
CA ASN A 44 -14.41 -16.61 9.32
C ASN A 44 -14.89 -18.05 9.08
N GLN A 45 -15.83 -18.26 8.16
CA GLN A 45 -16.31 -19.61 7.83
C GLN A 45 -15.21 -20.47 7.19
N VAL A 46 -14.37 -19.89 6.31
CA VAL A 46 -13.20 -20.60 5.75
C VAL A 46 -12.29 -21.09 6.87
N LEU A 47 -11.97 -20.22 7.84
CA LEU A 47 -11.07 -20.55 8.94
C LEU A 47 -11.67 -21.49 9.99
N GLU A 48 -13.00 -21.53 10.13
CA GLU A 48 -13.68 -22.57 10.93
C GLU A 48 -13.49 -23.97 10.32
N ILE A 49 -13.45 -24.08 9.00
CA ILE A 49 -13.27 -25.34 8.29
C ILE A 49 -11.78 -25.68 8.12
N ALA A 50 -10.95 -24.70 7.83
CA ALA A 50 -9.53 -24.84 7.51
C ALA A 50 -8.65 -23.90 8.38
N PRO A 51 -8.55 -24.13 9.69
CA PRO A 51 -7.77 -23.25 10.59
C PRO A 51 -6.26 -23.25 10.32
N GLY A 52 -5.76 -24.20 9.55
CA GLY A 52 -4.35 -24.29 9.12
C GLY A 52 -4.05 -23.63 7.79
N ASP A 53 -4.98 -22.89 7.18
CA ASP A 53 -4.77 -22.19 5.90
C ASP A 53 -4.17 -20.80 6.14
N ALA A 54 -2.85 -20.67 5.93
CA ALA A 54 -2.13 -19.41 6.11
C ALA A 54 -2.64 -18.30 5.18
N ALA A 55 -3.06 -18.65 3.96
CA ALA A 55 -3.59 -17.69 3.00
C ALA A 55 -4.94 -17.12 3.47
N ALA A 56 -5.80 -17.96 4.07
CA ALA A 56 -7.08 -17.50 4.61
C ALA A 56 -6.88 -16.54 5.80
N TRP A 57 -5.94 -16.82 6.70
CA TRP A 57 -5.56 -15.90 7.78
C TRP A 57 -5.07 -14.58 7.22
N SER A 58 -4.13 -14.60 6.27
CA SER A 58 -3.59 -13.38 5.68
C SER A 58 -4.65 -12.56 4.94
N ASN A 59 -5.55 -13.20 4.19
CA ASN A 59 -6.65 -12.50 3.51
C ASN A 59 -7.65 -11.89 4.50
N ARG A 60 -7.98 -12.58 5.60
CA ARG A 60 -8.84 -12.02 6.65
C ARG A 60 -8.18 -10.81 7.32
N GLY A 61 -6.90 -10.89 7.63
CA GLY A 61 -6.13 -9.75 8.15
C GLY A 61 -6.16 -8.53 7.22
N ASN A 62 -6.04 -8.74 5.91
CA ASN A 62 -6.17 -7.64 4.94
C ASN A 62 -7.56 -7.02 4.94
N VAL A 63 -8.60 -7.82 5.09
CA VAL A 63 -9.99 -7.34 5.21
C VAL A 63 -10.19 -6.55 6.52
N GLN A 64 -9.65 -7.02 7.64
CA GLN A 64 -9.70 -6.33 8.93
C GLN A 64 -8.99 -4.97 8.86
N LEU A 65 -7.80 -4.91 8.25
CA LEU A 65 -7.10 -3.64 8.05
C LEU A 65 -7.93 -2.66 7.21
N ALA A 66 -8.56 -3.14 6.14
CA ALA A 66 -9.42 -2.32 5.30
C ALA A 66 -10.69 -1.83 6.01
N LEU A 67 -11.17 -2.56 7.02
CA LEU A 67 -12.27 -2.17 7.90
C LEU A 67 -11.83 -1.24 9.05
N GLY A 68 -10.53 -0.95 9.17
CA GLY A 68 -9.99 -0.05 10.20
C GLY A 68 -9.65 -0.74 11.51
N ASP A 69 -9.43 -2.06 11.51
CA ASP A 69 -8.97 -2.85 12.66
C ASP A 69 -7.54 -3.39 12.44
N PRO A 70 -6.51 -2.54 12.57
CA PRO A 70 -5.13 -2.93 12.35
C PRO A 70 -4.60 -3.92 13.40
N GLU A 71 -5.10 -3.89 14.64
CA GLU A 71 -4.72 -4.85 15.66
C GLU A 71 -5.17 -6.28 15.31
N ALA A 72 -6.40 -6.44 14.87
CA ALA A 72 -6.89 -7.74 14.41
C ALA A 72 -6.11 -8.20 13.17
N ALA A 73 -5.78 -7.29 12.25
CA ALA A 73 -4.96 -7.60 11.09
C ALA A 73 -3.57 -8.12 11.48
N ILE A 74 -2.89 -7.47 12.45
CA ILE A 74 -1.58 -7.90 12.95
C ILE A 74 -1.66 -9.31 13.56
N ALA A 75 -2.72 -9.60 14.33
CA ALA A 75 -2.91 -10.91 14.91
C ALA A 75 -3.04 -12.00 13.83
N ASP A 76 -3.86 -11.75 12.81
CA ASP A 76 -4.08 -12.69 11.70
C ASP A 76 -2.83 -12.89 10.85
N GLN A 77 -2.09 -11.81 10.53
CA GLN A 77 -0.83 -11.92 9.79
C GLN A 77 0.24 -12.65 10.60
N THR A 78 0.28 -12.45 11.91
CA THR A 78 1.20 -13.17 12.80
C THR A 78 0.90 -14.67 12.77
N HIS A 79 -0.38 -15.04 12.83
CA HIS A 79 -0.76 -16.45 12.72
C HIS A 79 -0.44 -17.05 11.35
N ALA A 80 -0.62 -16.29 10.26
CA ALA A 80 -0.21 -16.71 8.92
C ALA A 80 1.33 -16.96 8.84
N ILE A 81 2.14 -16.11 9.49
CA ILE A 81 3.60 -16.28 9.58
C ILE A 81 3.96 -17.53 10.39
N GLU A 82 3.25 -17.82 11.48
CA GLU A 82 3.47 -19.05 12.26
C GLU A 82 3.21 -20.31 11.43
N LEU A 83 2.22 -20.28 10.56
CA LEU A 83 1.87 -21.39 9.67
C LEU A 83 2.84 -21.51 8.49
N GLU A 84 3.24 -20.40 7.88
CA GLU A 84 4.16 -20.33 6.73
C GLU A 84 5.29 -19.32 6.96
N PRO A 85 6.34 -19.67 7.73
CA PRO A 85 7.37 -18.73 8.16
C PRO A 85 8.21 -18.11 7.02
N ASP A 86 8.24 -18.75 5.85
CA ASP A 86 9.01 -18.27 4.70
C ASP A 86 8.18 -17.45 3.70
N SER A 87 6.90 -17.27 3.95
CA SER A 87 6.01 -16.49 3.09
C SER A 87 6.23 -14.99 3.30
N PRO A 88 6.56 -14.20 2.26
CA PRO A 88 6.81 -12.78 2.41
C PRO A 88 5.53 -11.93 2.49
N ASP A 89 4.40 -12.42 1.95
CA ASP A 89 3.16 -11.65 1.89
C ASP A 89 2.61 -11.29 3.28
N PRO A 90 2.53 -12.22 4.27
CA PRO A 90 2.09 -11.88 5.60
C PRO A 90 2.99 -10.86 6.32
N HIS A 91 4.31 -10.90 6.08
CA HIS A 91 5.22 -9.87 6.59
C HIS A 91 4.94 -8.50 5.98
N LEU A 92 4.75 -8.42 4.64
CA LEU A 92 4.38 -7.15 3.99
C LEU A 92 3.08 -6.58 4.57
N ASN A 93 2.08 -7.44 4.73
CA ASN A 93 0.75 -7.05 5.22
C ASN A 93 0.79 -6.66 6.70
N ARG A 94 1.54 -7.38 7.56
CA ARG A 94 1.72 -7.02 8.97
C ARG A 94 2.43 -5.68 9.10
N GLY A 95 3.52 -5.47 8.37
CA GLY A 95 4.20 -4.18 8.33
C GLY A 95 3.26 -3.03 7.95
N THR A 96 2.35 -3.24 6.98
CA THR A 96 1.35 -2.23 6.61
C THR A 96 0.35 -1.96 7.73
N ALA A 97 -0.05 -2.98 8.48
CA ALA A 97 -0.94 -2.81 9.65
C ALA A 97 -0.22 -2.12 10.82
N GLU A 98 1.06 -2.42 11.05
CA GLU A 98 1.90 -1.73 12.04
C GLU A 98 2.10 -0.25 11.69
N GLU A 99 2.27 0.08 10.38
CA GLU A 99 2.30 1.47 9.91
C GLU A 99 1.00 2.23 10.23
N ALA A 100 -0.16 1.58 10.10
CA ALA A 100 -1.45 2.20 10.43
C ALA A 100 -1.54 2.61 11.91
N LEU A 101 -0.79 1.92 12.77
CA LEU A 101 -0.65 2.22 14.20
C LEU A 101 0.58 3.09 14.53
N GLN A 102 1.28 3.57 13.52
CA GLN A 102 2.54 4.33 13.66
C GLN A 102 3.63 3.58 14.45
N ARG A 103 3.59 2.25 14.42
CA ARG A 103 4.60 1.38 15.03
C ARG A 103 5.75 1.16 14.06
N TRP A 104 6.50 2.24 13.80
CA TRP A 104 7.48 2.32 12.71
C TRP A 104 8.57 1.26 12.80
N ASP A 105 9.06 0.94 14.01
CA ASP A 105 10.13 -0.06 14.19
C ASP A 105 9.64 -1.49 13.88
N ALA A 106 8.40 -1.80 14.21
CA ALA A 106 7.81 -3.10 13.89
C ALA A 106 7.57 -3.23 12.37
N ALA A 107 7.03 -2.19 11.74
CA ALA A 107 6.84 -2.14 10.29
C ALA A 107 8.19 -2.30 9.54
N GLU A 108 9.22 -1.55 9.96
CA GLU A 108 10.56 -1.66 9.39
C GLU A 108 11.13 -3.07 9.52
N ALA A 109 10.96 -3.71 10.69
CA ALA A 109 11.45 -5.07 10.92
C ALA A 109 10.85 -6.07 9.91
N ASP A 110 9.55 -5.98 9.64
CA ASP A 110 8.88 -6.82 8.65
C ASP A 110 9.35 -6.55 7.22
N TYR A 111 9.52 -5.27 6.83
CA TYR A 111 10.01 -4.94 5.49
C TYR A 111 11.47 -5.38 5.30
N ARG A 112 12.33 -5.17 6.30
CA ARG A 112 13.73 -5.65 6.26
C ARG A 112 13.80 -7.18 6.21
N TRP A 113 12.92 -7.87 6.92
CA TRP A 113 12.83 -9.33 6.82
C TRP A 113 12.65 -9.81 5.37
N ILE A 114 11.81 -9.09 4.57
CA ILE A 114 11.62 -9.37 3.14
C ILE A 114 12.89 -9.03 2.34
N LEU A 115 13.51 -7.88 2.63
CA LEU A 115 14.61 -7.33 1.84
C LEU A 115 15.94 -8.06 2.07
N ASP A 116 16.17 -8.60 3.28
CA ASP A 116 17.39 -9.32 3.64
C ASP A 116 17.44 -10.74 3.04
N ARG A 117 16.32 -11.24 2.55
CA ARG A 117 16.29 -12.52 1.86
C ARG A 117 16.72 -12.41 0.41
N PRO A 118 17.37 -13.43 -0.15
CA PRO A 118 17.70 -13.42 -1.57
C PRO A 118 16.41 -13.36 -2.42
N PRO A 119 16.42 -12.63 -3.54
CA PRO A 119 15.28 -12.61 -4.44
C PRO A 119 15.03 -14.03 -4.96
N VAL A 120 13.79 -14.50 -4.83
CA VAL A 120 13.38 -15.77 -5.42
C VAL A 120 13.22 -15.53 -6.93
N ALA A 121 14.13 -16.10 -7.72
CA ALA A 121 14.12 -15.97 -9.17
C ALA A 121 12.74 -16.39 -9.73
N ALA A 122 12.16 -15.53 -10.58
CA ALA A 122 10.95 -15.77 -11.35
C ALA A 122 9.62 -15.89 -10.57
N ARG A 123 9.46 -15.32 -9.38
CA ARG A 123 8.12 -15.08 -8.85
C ARG A 123 7.49 -13.88 -9.57
N GLN A 124 6.32 -14.09 -10.20
CA GLN A 124 5.52 -13.01 -10.78
C GLN A 124 5.03 -12.01 -9.71
N ASP A 125 4.96 -12.46 -8.45
CA ASP A 125 4.47 -11.70 -7.29
C ASP A 125 5.63 -11.32 -6.36
N ASP A 126 6.68 -10.68 -6.90
CA ASP A 126 7.75 -10.15 -6.07
C ASP A 126 7.26 -8.96 -5.23
N VAL A 127 7.17 -9.14 -3.93
CA VAL A 127 6.73 -8.11 -2.97
C VAL A 127 7.85 -7.13 -2.57
N ARG A 128 9.11 -7.40 -2.95
CA ARG A 128 10.26 -6.55 -2.60
C ARG A 128 10.10 -5.09 -3.02
N PRO A 129 9.60 -4.77 -4.24
CA PRO A 129 9.35 -3.37 -4.60
C PRO A 129 8.32 -2.69 -3.70
N SER A 130 7.31 -3.43 -3.23
CA SER A 130 6.32 -2.92 -2.29
C SER A 130 6.92 -2.73 -0.89
N ALA A 131 7.75 -3.67 -0.42
CA ALA A 131 8.48 -3.54 0.85
C ALA A 131 9.44 -2.35 0.84
N LEU A 132 10.18 -2.12 -0.27
CA LEU A 132 11.02 -0.93 -0.43
C LEU A 132 10.20 0.36 -0.41
N TYR A 133 9.08 0.39 -1.10
CA TYR A 133 8.19 1.56 -1.11
C TYR A 133 7.64 1.87 0.28
N ASN A 134 7.18 0.87 1.00
CA ASN A 134 6.65 1.02 2.35
C ASN A 134 7.76 1.40 3.35
N LEU A 135 8.96 0.83 3.22
CA LEU A 135 10.12 1.27 4.01
C LEU A 135 10.42 2.76 3.76
N GLY A 136 10.34 3.22 2.51
CA GLY A 136 10.45 4.64 2.19
C GLY A 136 9.39 5.51 2.88
N ASN A 137 8.15 5.00 3.02
CA ASN A 137 7.11 5.70 3.79
C ASN A 137 7.45 5.76 5.29
N VAL A 138 8.00 4.69 5.86
CA VAL A 138 8.45 4.65 7.26
C VAL A 138 9.55 5.68 7.50
N GLU A 139 10.58 5.70 6.64
CA GLU A 139 11.70 6.66 6.77
C GLU A 139 11.20 8.11 6.61
N GLY A 140 10.32 8.37 5.65
CA GLY A 140 9.67 9.67 5.48
C GLY A 140 8.85 10.09 6.71
N SER A 141 8.15 9.17 7.34
CA SER A 141 7.39 9.42 8.58
C SER A 141 8.29 9.75 9.78
N ARG A 142 9.53 9.27 9.78
CA ARG A 142 10.57 9.63 10.75
C ARG A 142 11.30 10.93 10.40
N GLY A 143 11.04 11.48 9.21
CA GLY A 143 11.70 12.68 8.69
C GLY A 143 13.05 12.41 8.01
N ASP A 144 13.46 11.16 7.84
CA ASP A 144 14.67 10.79 7.10
C ASP A 144 14.40 10.75 5.59
N TRP A 145 14.28 11.94 5.00
CA TRP A 145 13.98 12.08 3.57
C TRP A 145 15.08 11.59 2.64
N PRO A 146 16.39 11.67 2.98
CA PRO A 146 17.44 10.99 2.21
C PRO A 146 17.20 9.48 2.10
N ALA A 147 16.99 8.79 3.23
CA ALA A 147 16.72 7.36 3.25
C ALA A 147 15.40 7.02 2.53
N ALA A 148 14.34 7.81 2.76
CA ALA A 148 13.06 7.65 2.08
C ALA A 148 13.21 7.72 0.56
N ARG A 149 13.92 8.74 0.04
CA ARG A 149 14.18 8.89 -1.40
C ARG A 149 14.90 7.68 -1.96
N ASP A 150 15.94 7.20 -1.29
CA ASP A 150 16.73 6.06 -1.75
C ASP A 150 15.87 4.78 -1.81
N CYS A 151 15.00 4.56 -0.82
CA CYS A 151 14.04 3.46 -0.82
C CYS A 151 13.01 3.58 -1.96
N PHE A 152 12.47 4.78 -2.22
CA PHE A 152 11.52 4.97 -3.32
C PHE A 152 12.17 4.79 -4.70
N VAL A 153 13.41 5.23 -4.88
CA VAL A 153 14.19 5.00 -6.11
C VAL A 153 14.41 3.49 -6.30
N ALA A 154 14.88 2.79 -5.28
CA ALA A 154 15.09 1.35 -5.34
C ALA A 154 13.79 0.59 -5.66
N ALA A 155 12.65 1.00 -5.07
CA ALA A 155 11.34 0.41 -5.38
C ALA A 155 10.94 0.60 -6.85
N ALA A 156 11.17 1.80 -7.39
CA ALA A 156 10.86 2.14 -8.77
C ALA A 156 11.77 1.43 -9.78
N ASP A 157 13.02 1.20 -9.42
CA ASP A 157 13.99 0.48 -10.26
C ASP A 157 13.73 -1.04 -10.23
N ALA A 158 13.34 -1.57 -9.08
CA ALA A 158 12.99 -2.99 -8.93
C ALA A 158 11.70 -3.36 -9.69
N ARG A 159 10.74 -2.43 -9.86
CA ARG A 159 9.51 -2.66 -10.63
C ARG A 159 9.35 -1.58 -11.69
N PRO A 160 9.75 -1.85 -12.96
CA PRO A 160 9.51 -0.93 -14.06
C PRO A 160 8.02 -0.59 -14.20
N GLY A 161 7.69 0.70 -14.18
CA GLY A 161 6.30 1.16 -14.21
C GLY A 161 5.66 1.46 -12.85
N PHE A 162 6.39 1.31 -11.75
CA PHE A 162 5.92 1.72 -10.43
C PHE A 162 5.91 3.25 -10.31
N ALA A 163 4.97 3.88 -11.02
CA ALA A 163 4.87 5.35 -11.13
C ALA A 163 4.75 6.03 -9.77
N MET A 164 4.07 5.39 -8.81
CA MET A 164 3.90 5.92 -7.46
C MET A 164 5.23 6.04 -6.71
N ALA A 165 6.09 5.02 -6.79
CA ALA A 165 7.41 5.07 -6.18
C ALA A 165 8.29 6.17 -6.80
N ARG A 166 8.25 6.33 -8.13
CA ARG A 166 8.96 7.44 -8.79
C ARG A 166 8.43 8.80 -8.41
N SER A 167 7.12 8.95 -8.25
CA SER A 167 6.54 10.22 -7.78
C SER A 167 6.96 10.53 -6.34
N SER A 168 6.92 9.54 -5.46
CA SER A 168 7.38 9.71 -4.07
C SER A 168 8.88 10.05 -3.99
N ALA A 169 9.71 9.44 -4.84
CA ALA A 169 11.13 9.79 -4.95
C ALA A 169 11.34 11.25 -5.41
N ALA A 170 10.56 11.71 -6.38
CA ALA A 170 10.61 13.09 -6.86
C ALA A 170 10.14 14.09 -5.79
N LEU A 171 9.11 13.76 -5.04
CA LEU A 171 8.62 14.58 -3.94
C LEU A 171 9.63 14.62 -2.76
N ALA A 172 10.29 13.51 -2.47
CA ALA A 172 11.39 13.47 -1.50
C ALA A 172 12.60 14.32 -1.96
N ALA A 173 12.92 14.31 -3.27
CA ALA A 173 13.92 15.20 -3.84
C ALA A 173 13.52 16.69 -3.68
N PHE A 174 12.23 17.01 -3.89
CA PHE A 174 11.70 18.35 -3.63
C PHE A 174 11.89 18.73 -2.15
N GLN A 175 11.54 17.87 -1.22
CA GLN A 175 11.75 18.06 0.23
C GLN A 175 13.22 18.38 0.57
N LEU A 176 14.14 17.73 -0.14
CA LEU A 176 15.59 17.92 0.00
C LEU A 176 16.13 19.15 -0.77
N ASN A 177 15.23 19.94 -1.37
CA ASN A 177 15.54 21.10 -2.20
C ASN A 177 16.32 20.78 -3.49
N ASP A 178 16.29 19.51 -3.95
CA ASP A 178 16.78 19.13 -5.28
C ASP A 178 15.65 19.30 -6.30
N LEU A 179 15.32 20.58 -6.56
CA LEU A 179 14.18 20.95 -7.40
C LEU A 179 14.38 20.53 -8.86
N ASP A 180 15.61 20.48 -9.33
CA ASP A 180 15.92 20.11 -10.71
C ASP A 180 15.67 18.61 -10.96
N ALA A 181 16.10 17.75 -10.05
CA ALA A 181 15.82 16.33 -10.13
C ALA A 181 14.31 16.07 -10.01
N ALA A 182 13.64 16.70 -9.05
CA ALA A 182 12.21 16.57 -8.84
C ALA A 182 11.42 16.98 -10.10
N GLU A 183 11.75 18.11 -10.71
CA GLU A 183 11.06 18.58 -11.92
C GLU A 183 11.25 17.63 -13.10
N ARG A 184 12.48 17.22 -13.36
CA ARG A 184 12.77 16.28 -14.46
C ARG A 184 11.95 15.01 -14.34
N GLU A 185 11.87 14.44 -13.13
CA GLU A 185 11.16 13.19 -12.89
C GLU A 185 9.64 13.37 -12.99
N LEU A 186 9.07 14.41 -12.38
CA LEU A 186 7.62 14.70 -12.47
C LEU A 186 7.18 14.95 -13.91
N ARG A 187 7.96 15.72 -14.68
CA ARG A 187 7.68 15.93 -16.12
C ARG A 187 7.78 14.63 -16.92
N SER A 188 8.74 13.76 -16.59
CA SER A 188 8.90 12.44 -17.22
C SER A 188 7.68 11.56 -16.93
N LEU A 189 7.21 11.54 -15.69
CA LEU A 189 6.00 10.80 -15.28
C LEU A 189 4.76 11.30 -16.02
N ILE A 190 4.56 12.60 -16.15
CA ILE A 190 3.41 13.18 -16.85
C ILE A 190 3.45 12.84 -18.36
N ARG A 191 4.63 12.85 -18.99
CA ARG A 191 4.75 12.42 -20.38
C ARG A 191 4.38 10.95 -20.58
N ARG A 192 4.78 10.08 -19.65
CA ARG A 192 4.51 8.64 -19.73
C ARG A 192 3.09 8.27 -19.29
N TYR A 193 2.58 8.98 -18.29
CA TYR A 193 1.28 8.75 -17.67
C TYR A 193 0.48 10.06 -17.60
N PRO A 194 -0.13 10.53 -18.69
CA PRO A 194 -0.78 11.85 -18.75
C PRO A 194 -1.92 12.04 -17.73
N LEU A 195 -2.55 10.95 -17.29
CA LEU A 195 -3.66 10.96 -16.31
C LEU A 195 -3.19 10.68 -14.87
N PHE A 196 -1.91 10.80 -14.59
CA PHE A 196 -1.38 10.57 -13.24
C PHE A 196 -1.47 11.86 -12.42
N ALA A 197 -2.53 11.99 -11.63
CA ALA A 197 -2.83 13.18 -10.83
C ALA A 197 -1.72 13.54 -9.84
N ASP A 198 -1.06 12.53 -9.24
CA ASP A 198 0.01 12.72 -8.26
C ASP A 198 1.19 13.54 -8.83
N ALA A 199 1.69 13.13 -9.98
CA ALA A 199 2.80 13.84 -10.63
C ALA A 199 2.40 15.25 -11.06
N ARG A 200 1.15 15.46 -11.52
CA ARG A 200 0.66 16.80 -11.91
C ARG A 200 0.52 17.73 -10.69
N ALA A 201 -0.04 17.24 -9.59
CA ALA A 201 -0.14 18.01 -8.36
C ALA A 201 1.25 18.32 -7.77
N GLY A 202 2.17 17.33 -7.79
CA GLY A 202 3.56 17.54 -7.38
C GLY A 202 4.29 18.57 -8.24
N LEU A 203 4.10 18.53 -9.57
CA LEU A 203 4.67 19.52 -10.48
C LEU A 203 4.04 20.91 -10.26
N THR A 204 2.76 20.99 -9.95
CA THR A 204 2.12 22.26 -9.56
C THR A 204 2.81 22.91 -8.38
N ALA A 205 3.01 22.15 -7.29
CA ALA A 205 3.71 22.62 -6.09
C ALA A 205 5.13 23.12 -6.40
N LEU A 206 5.87 22.35 -7.21
CA LEU A 206 7.24 22.68 -7.59
C LEU A 206 7.31 23.92 -8.46
N LEU A 207 6.47 24.06 -9.48
CA LEU A 207 6.42 25.21 -10.37
C LEU A 207 6.03 26.48 -9.61
N TRP A 208 5.07 26.36 -8.69
CA TRP A 208 4.72 27.45 -7.78
C TRP A 208 5.93 27.90 -6.97
N ARG A 209 6.68 26.97 -6.36
CA ARG A 209 7.92 27.29 -5.62
C ARG A 209 8.96 28.01 -6.48
N ARG A 210 8.98 27.76 -7.80
CA ARG A 210 9.87 28.42 -8.78
C ARG A 210 9.30 29.72 -9.36
N GLY A 211 8.10 30.13 -9.00
CA GLY A 211 7.46 31.35 -9.52
C GLY A 211 6.88 31.19 -10.92
N ALA A 212 6.76 29.96 -11.45
CA ALA A 212 6.18 29.66 -12.77
C ALA A 212 4.65 29.47 -12.67
N SER A 213 3.94 30.53 -12.23
CA SER A 213 2.52 30.48 -11.84
C SER A 213 1.60 29.98 -12.96
N GLY A 214 1.76 30.46 -14.22
CA GLY A 214 0.88 30.06 -15.32
C GLY A 214 1.00 28.56 -15.69
N GLU A 215 2.21 27.99 -15.58
CA GLU A 215 2.38 26.55 -15.80
C GLU A 215 1.87 25.73 -14.59
N ALA A 216 2.00 26.25 -13.37
CA ALA A 216 1.41 25.66 -12.17
C ALA A 216 -0.10 25.57 -12.28
N GLU A 217 -0.78 26.65 -12.70
CA GLU A 217 -2.24 26.69 -12.92
C GLU A 217 -2.69 25.62 -13.94
N SER A 218 -1.98 25.48 -15.06
CA SER A 218 -2.29 24.51 -16.10
C SER A 218 -2.19 23.06 -15.59
N ASN A 219 -1.13 22.76 -14.81
CA ASN A 219 -0.97 21.44 -14.21
C ASN A 219 -2.00 21.18 -13.12
N TRP A 220 -2.35 22.19 -12.32
CA TRP A 220 -3.38 22.08 -11.30
C TRP A 220 -4.77 21.83 -11.88
N ALA A 221 -5.16 22.54 -12.93
CA ALA A 221 -6.44 22.29 -13.59
C ALA A 221 -6.59 20.82 -14.01
N ALA A 222 -5.53 20.22 -14.54
CA ALA A 222 -5.52 18.81 -14.89
C ALA A 222 -5.52 17.89 -13.65
N ALA A 223 -4.71 18.19 -12.62
CA ALA A 223 -4.64 17.38 -11.40
C ALA A 223 -5.97 17.34 -10.66
N SER A 224 -6.58 18.50 -10.43
CA SER A 224 -7.84 18.64 -9.68
C SER A 224 -9.05 18.04 -10.42
N GLY A 225 -9.00 18.02 -11.75
CA GLY A 225 -10.01 17.34 -12.56
C GLY A 225 -9.89 15.82 -12.52
N LEU A 226 -8.68 15.28 -12.32
CA LEU A 226 -8.44 13.86 -12.20
C LEU A 226 -8.77 13.33 -10.80
N ASP A 227 -8.37 14.09 -9.76
CA ASP A 227 -8.63 13.71 -8.38
C ASP A 227 -8.71 14.95 -7.47
N PRO A 228 -9.92 15.34 -7.02
CA PRO A 228 -10.11 16.53 -6.21
C PRO A 228 -9.52 16.42 -4.79
N ARG A 229 -9.15 15.22 -4.32
CA ARG A 229 -8.59 15.01 -2.98
C ARG A 229 -7.23 15.68 -2.80
N TYR A 230 -6.50 15.96 -3.89
CA TYR A 230 -5.23 16.71 -3.82
C TYR A 230 -5.36 18.13 -3.26
N ARG A 231 -6.58 18.66 -3.05
CA ARG A 231 -6.84 19.90 -2.30
C ARG A 231 -6.72 19.72 -0.78
N GLN A 232 -6.87 18.51 -0.29
CA GLN A 232 -6.99 18.20 1.14
C GLN A 232 -5.60 17.96 1.74
N GLN A 233 -5.14 18.93 2.53
CA GLN A 233 -3.81 18.88 3.16
C GLN A 233 -3.62 17.62 4.01
N GLU A 234 -4.61 17.28 4.83
CA GLU A 234 -4.55 16.12 5.70
C GLU A 234 -4.44 14.82 4.91
N TRP A 235 -5.20 14.68 3.83
CA TRP A 235 -5.12 13.53 2.95
C TRP A 235 -3.74 13.40 2.29
N LEU A 236 -3.13 14.52 1.88
CA LEU A 236 -1.78 14.53 1.32
C LEU A 236 -0.74 14.04 2.34
N LEU A 237 -0.82 14.53 3.57
CA LEU A 237 0.12 14.17 4.63
C LEU A 237 -0.08 12.74 5.14
N GLN A 238 -1.32 12.36 5.43
CA GLN A 238 -1.61 11.09 6.13
C GLN A 238 -1.84 9.91 5.19
N THR A 239 -2.54 10.13 4.08
CA THR A 239 -2.88 9.05 3.14
C THR A 239 -1.86 8.92 2.02
N ARG A 240 -1.53 10.05 1.36
CA ARG A 240 -0.54 10.07 0.28
C ARG A 240 0.90 10.12 0.79
N ARG A 241 1.08 10.49 2.06
CA ARG A 241 2.38 10.62 2.75
C ARG A 241 3.37 11.49 1.97
N TRP A 242 2.85 12.59 1.45
CA TRP A 242 3.69 13.60 0.82
C TRP A 242 4.58 14.27 1.85
N PRO A 243 5.82 14.62 1.48
CA PRO A 243 6.69 15.43 2.31
C PRO A 243 6.08 16.80 2.62
N PRO A 244 6.43 17.42 3.77
CA PRO A 244 5.89 18.71 4.19
C PRO A 244 6.09 19.87 3.21
N GLU A 245 7.31 20.02 2.62
CA GLU A 245 7.61 21.12 1.71
C GLU A 245 6.75 21.14 0.43
N PRO A 246 6.60 20.01 -0.32
CA PRO A 246 5.66 19.93 -1.43
C PRO A 246 4.21 20.24 -1.02
N VAL A 247 3.76 19.75 0.14
CA VAL A 247 2.41 20.03 0.65
C VAL A 247 2.26 21.53 0.93
N GLN A 248 3.20 22.15 1.63
CA GLN A 248 3.16 23.57 1.93
C GLN A 248 3.13 24.42 0.65
N ALA A 249 3.96 24.10 -0.33
CA ALA A 249 3.99 24.81 -1.60
C ALA A 249 2.65 24.70 -2.36
N LEU A 250 2.04 23.50 -2.36
CA LEU A 250 0.72 23.31 -2.98
C LEU A 250 -0.37 24.10 -2.25
N GLN A 251 -0.37 24.11 -0.92
CA GLN A 251 -1.35 24.88 -0.14
C GLN A 251 -1.20 26.39 -0.34
N GLN A 252 0.02 26.92 -0.46
CA GLN A 252 0.28 28.31 -0.79
C GLN A 252 -0.27 28.69 -2.18
N PHE A 253 -0.08 27.81 -3.17
CA PHE A 253 -0.67 27.98 -4.50
C PHE A 253 -2.19 28.03 -4.42
N LEU A 254 -2.83 27.09 -3.71
CA LEU A 254 -4.29 26.99 -3.61
C LEU A 254 -4.91 28.18 -2.88
N ALA A 255 -4.24 28.73 -1.89
CA ALA A 255 -4.71 29.93 -1.15
C ALA A 255 -4.85 31.15 -2.06
N LEU A 256 -3.94 31.34 -3.02
CA LEU A 256 -3.98 32.47 -3.96
C LEU A 256 -4.90 32.23 -5.15
N ALA A 257 -5.05 30.99 -5.59
CA ALA A 257 -5.99 30.65 -6.67
C ALA A 257 -7.49 30.75 -6.23
N SER A 258 -7.72 30.93 -4.93
CA SER A 258 -9.07 31.07 -4.33
C SER A 258 -9.41 32.52 -3.95
N ALA A 259 -8.45 33.46 -4.08
CA ALA A 259 -8.63 34.87 -3.83
C ALA A 259 -8.90 35.63 -5.12
#